data_66a48cd1babace0ca8e8a04e6322709d
#
_entry.id   66a48cd1babace0ca8e8a04e6322709d
#
_cell.length_a   1.000
_cell.length_b   1.000
_cell.length_c   1.000
_cell.angle_alpha   90.00
_cell.angle_beta   90.00
_cell.angle_gamma   90.00
#
_symmetry.space_group_name_H-M   'P 1'
#
loop_
_entity.id
_entity.type
_entity.pdbx_description
1 polymer ?
#
loop_
_entity_poly.entity_id
_entity_poly.type
_entity_poly.pdbx_seq_one_letter_code
_entity_poly.pdbx_strand_id
1 'polypeptide(L)'
;KAVQDSKQVAYLAPTTILAQQIYDTFSQRMKDFPVNVDLMCRFRSAADQKKTIEKLKKGEVDIIIGTHRILSKDVQFKDLGLLVIDEEQRFGVTHKEKIKQMKVNVDVLTLTATPIPRTLHMSLIGIRDMSVLEEPPMDRVPIQTYVMEYNDELVREAINRELARNGQVYYVYNKVRDIADITAKLQELVPDATVAFAHGQMKETELERIMYRFINGEIDVLVSTTIIETGLDISNVCLLYTS
;
A
#
# COMPACT_ATOMS: atom_id res chain seq x y z
N LYS A 1 8.56 19.97 7.52
CA LYS A 1 9.15 20.57 8.71
C LYS A 1 10.47 19.86 9.08
N ALA A 2 10.50 18.53 9.34
CA ALA A 2 11.74 17.82 9.69
C ALA A 2 12.88 18.06 8.70
N VAL A 3 12.60 18.00 7.38
CA VAL A 3 13.60 18.29 6.33
C VAL A 3 14.06 19.76 6.36
N GLN A 4 13.18 20.71 6.67
CA GLN A 4 13.57 22.12 6.85
C GLN A 4 14.52 22.31 8.03
N ASP A 5 14.41 21.46 9.05
CA ASP A 5 15.30 21.43 10.19
C ASP A 5 16.56 20.56 9.93
N SER A 6 16.85 20.27 8.65
CA SER A 6 17.98 19.47 8.16
C SER A 6 18.02 18.04 8.72
N LYS A 7 16.85 17.48 9.08
CA LYS A 7 16.70 16.09 9.55
C LYS A 7 16.22 15.19 8.42
N GLN A 8 16.67 13.94 8.45
CA GLN A 8 16.15 12.91 7.55
C GLN A 8 14.85 12.33 8.08
N VAL A 9 14.02 11.87 7.15
CA VAL A 9 12.72 11.23 7.42
C VAL A 9 12.72 9.81 6.89
N ALA A 10 12.28 8.85 7.69
CA ALA A 10 12.03 7.48 7.26
C ALA A 10 10.52 7.19 7.30
N TYR A 11 9.96 6.70 6.20
CA TYR A 11 8.58 6.26 6.11
C TYR A 11 8.54 4.74 5.92
N LEU A 12 7.98 4.02 6.89
CA LEU A 12 7.82 2.57 6.88
C LEU A 12 6.42 2.19 6.42
N ALA A 13 6.32 1.59 5.24
CA ALA A 13 5.10 0.98 4.73
C ALA A 13 5.11 -0.54 4.96
N PRO A 14 3.96 -1.16 5.22
CA PRO A 14 3.88 -2.60 5.50
C PRO A 14 4.18 -3.47 4.28
N THR A 15 3.91 -2.96 3.06
CA THR A 15 4.10 -3.71 1.81
C THR A 15 4.87 -2.93 0.78
N THR A 16 5.44 -3.65 -0.18
CA THR A 16 6.21 -3.08 -1.29
C THR A 16 5.37 -2.17 -2.18
N ILE A 17 4.11 -2.56 -2.40
CA ILE A 17 3.18 -1.81 -3.25
C ILE A 17 2.81 -0.48 -2.60
N LEU A 18 2.47 -0.49 -1.31
CA LEU A 18 2.20 0.74 -0.56
C LEU A 18 3.42 1.65 -0.52
N ALA A 19 4.62 1.08 -0.31
CA ALA A 19 5.85 1.85 -0.35
C ALA A 19 6.05 2.56 -1.69
N GLN A 20 5.75 1.88 -2.81
CA GLN A 20 5.82 2.48 -4.15
C GLN A 20 4.79 3.61 -4.32
N GLN A 21 3.52 3.39 -3.97
CA GLN A 21 2.48 4.42 -4.08
C GLN A 21 2.78 5.66 -3.23
N ILE A 22 3.25 5.46 -2.01
CA ILE A 22 3.66 6.55 -1.13
C ILE A 22 4.85 7.30 -1.72
N TYR A 23 5.83 6.58 -2.27
CA TYR A 23 6.97 7.19 -2.95
C TYR A 23 6.54 8.06 -4.13
N ASP A 24 5.65 7.56 -4.98
CA ASP A 24 5.14 8.30 -6.14
C ASP A 24 4.41 9.56 -5.69
N THR A 25 3.55 9.45 -4.67
CA THR A 25 2.84 10.59 -4.06
C THR A 25 3.80 11.64 -3.50
N PHE A 26 4.80 11.20 -2.71
CA PHE A 26 5.78 12.12 -2.14
C PHE A 26 6.66 12.76 -3.22
N SER A 27 7.13 11.99 -4.20
CA SER A 27 7.93 12.49 -5.31
C SER A 27 7.20 13.55 -6.10
N GLN A 28 5.91 13.33 -6.38
CA GLN A 28 5.08 14.31 -7.06
C GLN A 28 4.87 15.58 -6.23
N ARG A 29 4.56 15.45 -4.93
CA ARG A 29 4.32 16.58 -4.05
C ARG A 29 5.58 17.39 -3.73
N MET A 30 6.75 16.75 -3.72
CA MET A 30 8.03 17.39 -3.42
C MET A 30 8.76 17.88 -4.66
N LYS A 31 8.19 17.71 -5.86
CA LYS A 31 8.80 18.04 -7.14
C LYS A 31 9.35 19.47 -7.22
N ASP A 32 8.64 20.42 -6.63
CA ASP A 32 8.98 21.85 -6.67
C ASP A 32 9.81 22.31 -5.45
N PHE A 33 10.23 21.38 -4.60
CA PHE A 33 11.03 21.65 -3.42
C PHE A 33 12.41 20.99 -3.53
N PRO A 34 13.45 21.58 -2.93
CA PRO A 34 14.78 20.99 -2.88
C PRO A 34 14.87 19.84 -1.88
N VAL A 35 14.04 18.80 -2.08
CA VAL A 35 13.90 17.63 -1.21
C VAL A 35 14.13 16.36 -2.02
N ASN A 36 15.11 15.57 -1.63
CA ASN A 36 15.43 14.31 -2.28
C ASN A 36 14.66 13.16 -1.62
N VAL A 37 13.71 12.59 -2.36
CA VAL A 37 12.93 11.43 -1.96
C VAL A 37 13.49 10.19 -2.65
N ASP A 38 13.71 9.10 -1.92
CA ASP A 38 14.14 7.82 -2.49
C ASP A 38 13.33 6.65 -1.94
N LEU A 39 13.40 5.50 -2.63
CA LEU A 39 12.63 4.30 -2.34
C LEU A 39 13.54 3.12 -2.01
N MET A 40 13.23 2.39 -0.94
CA MET A 40 13.94 1.17 -0.54
C MET A 40 12.97 0.00 -0.36
N CYS A 41 12.75 -0.75 -1.42
CA CYS A 41 11.89 -1.93 -1.43
C CYS A 41 12.41 -2.98 -2.42
N ARG A 42 11.74 -4.13 -2.51
CA ARG A 42 12.15 -5.24 -3.39
C ARG A 42 12.08 -4.92 -4.89
N PHE A 43 11.34 -3.90 -5.30
CA PHE A 43 11.29 -3.45 -6.71
C PHE A 43 12.59 -2.78 -7.17
N ARG A 44 13.45 -2.38 -6.24
CA ARG A 44 14.76 -1.79 -6.53
C ARG A 44 15.84 -2.87 -6.57
N SER A 45 16.72 -2.79 -7.57
CA SER A 45 17.85 -3.70 -7.67
C SER A 45 18.78 -3.60 -6.45
N ALA A 46 19.54 -4.66 -6.17
CA ALA A 46 20.52 -4.64 -5.08
C ALA A 46 21.57 -3.53 -5.24
N ALA A 47 21.93 -3.22 -6.49
CA ALA A 47 22.87 -2.13 -6.81
C ALA A 47 22.28 -0.75 -6.48
N ASP A 48 20.99 -0.54 -6.81
CA ASP A 48 20.30 0.73 -6.50
C ASP A 48 20.11 0.88 -5.00
N GLN A 49 19.70 -0.19 -4.29
CA GLN A 49 19.59 -0.15 -2.84
C GLN A 49 20.93 0.22 -2.17
N LYS A 50 22.04 -0.32 -2.66
CA LYS A 50 23.37 0.02 -2.14
C LYS A 50 23.69 1.50 -2.35
N LYS A 51 23.39 2.05 -3.53
CA LYS A 51 23.56 3.49 -3.81
C LYS A 51 22.70 4.35 -2.87
N THR A 52 21.43 3.96 -2.66
CA THR A 52 20.53 4.66 -1.75
C THR A 52 21.07 4.64 -0.30
N ILE A 53 21.61 3.51 0.18
CA ILE A 53 22.24 3.42 1.51
C ILE A 53 23.44 4.38 1.63
N GLU A 54 24.30 4.43 0.62
CA GLU A 54 25.43 5.36 0.61
C GLU A 54 24.99 6.83 0.65
N LYS A 55 23.97 7.18 -0.13
CA LYS A 55 23.38 8.52 -0.13
C LYS A 55 22.72 8.87 1.21
N LEU A 56 21.99 7.94 1.83
CA LEU A 56 21.41 8.12 3.17
C LEU A 56 22.47 8.45 4.20
N LYS A 57 23.58 7.69 4.21
CA LYS A 57 24.71 7.89 5.14
C LYS A 57 25.37 9.26 4.95
N LYS A 58 25.42 9.79 3.72
CA LYS A 58 25.95 11.10 3.41
C LYS A 58 24.97 12.24 3.72
N GLY A 59 23.68 11.94 3.87
CA GLY A 59 22.60 12.92 4.02
C GLY A 59 22.16 13.54 2.68
N GLU A 60 22.35 12.82 1.58
CA GLU A 60 21.91 13.22 0.23
C GLU A 60 20.48 12.79 -0.08
N VAL A 61 19.86 11.97 0.78
CA VAL A 61 18.45 11.60 0.76
C VAL A 61 17.79 12.18 1.99
N ASP A 62 16.78 12.99 1.79
CA ASP A 62 16.04 13.67 2.85
C ASP A 62 14.89 12.82 3.37
N ILE A 63 14.17 12.15 2.46
CA ILE A 63 13.04 11.29 2.77
C ILE A 63 13.27 9.91 2.13
N ILE A 64 13.35 8.88 2.96
CA ILE A 64 13.37 7.49 2.49
C ILE A 64 12.04 6.82 2.76
N ILE A 65 11.45 6.23 1.74
CA ILE A 65 10.22 5.47 1.83
C ILE A 65 10.55 4.01 1.54
N GLY A 66 9.99 3.09 2.31
CA GLY A 66 10.19 1.67 2.03
C GLY A 66 9.58 0.75 3.06
N THR A 67 9.90 -0.53 2.89
CA THR A 67 9.42 -1.60 3.76
C THR A 67 10.40 -1.88 4.90
N HIS A 68 10.24 -3.01 5.58
CA HIS A 68 11.15 -3.49 6.62
C HIS A 68 12.64 -3.50 6.23
N ARG A 69 12.98 -3.37 4.94
CA ARG A 69 14.35 -3.25 4.44
C ARG A 69 15.08 -2.03 5.04
N ILE A 70 14.36 -0.95 5.32
CA ILE A 70 14.92 0.24 5.98
C ILE A 70 15.47 -0.09 7.39
N LEU A 71 14.90 -1.09 8.06
CA LEU A 71 15.29 -1.52 9.40
C LEU A 71 16.52 -2.44 9.42
N SER A 72 17.16 -2.69 8.28
CA SER A 72 18.34 -3.57 8.20
C SER A 72 19.58 -2.88 8.77
N LYS A 73 20.48 -3.67 9.33
CA LYS A 73 21.67 -3.16 10.05
C LYS A 73 22.64 -2.36 9.17
N ASP A 74 22.62 -2.58 7.88
CA ASP A 74 23.44 -1.89 6.88
C ASP A 74 22.91 -0.51 6.50
N VAL A 75 21.66 -0.20 6.86
CA VAL A 75 21.05 1.11 6.64
C VAL A 75 21.45 2.06 7.78
N GLN A 76 22.18 3.09 7.44
CA GLN A 76 22.63 4.11 8.36
C GLN A 76 22.16 5.48 7.90
N PHE A 77 21.54 6.22 8.82
CA PHE A 77 21.16 7.61 8.60
C PHE A 77 22.26 8.54 9.10
N LYS A 78 22.42 9.67 8.44
CA LYS A 78 23.30 10.74 8.93
C LYS A 78 22.67 11.42 10.14
N ASP A 79 21.40 11.78 10.05
CA ASP A 79 20.64 12.45 11.11
C ASP A 79 19.14 12.23 10.94
N LEU A 80 18.63 11.11 11.46
CA LEU A 80 17.21 10.77 11.42
C LEU A 80 16.45 11.56 12.48
N GLY A 81 15.49 12.39 12.09
CA GLY A 81 14.65 13.19 13.00
C GLY A 81 13.20 12.76 13.07
N LEU A 82 12.67 12.13 12.01
CA LEU A 82 11.28 11.68 12.00
C LEU A 82 11.18 10.25 11.44
N LEU A 83 10.46 9.39 12.16
CA LEU A 83 10.07 8.05 11.73
C LEU A 83 8.54 7.99 11.60
N VAL A 84 8.06 7.80 10.38
CA VAL A 84 6.63 7.56 10.10
C VAL A 84 6.42 6.06 9.94
N ILE A 85 5.42 5.50 10.61
CA ILE A 85 5.10 4.07 10.58
C ILE A 85 3.63 3.92 10.20
N ASP A 86 3.41 3.32 9.04
CA ASP A 86 2.06 3.00 8.59
C ASP A 86 1.69 1.58 9.02
N GLU A 87 0.49 1.43 9.59
CA GLU A 87 -0.05 0.14 10.05
C GLU A 87 0.95 -0.66 10.92
N GLU A 88 1.46 -0.06 12.03
CA GLU A 88 2.48 -0.67 12.93
C GLU A 88 2.13 -2.11 13.34
N GLN A 89 0.84 -2.46 13.42
CA GLN A 89 0.38 -3.80 13.77
C GLN A 89 0.77 -4.88 12.76
N ARG A 90 1.01 -4.52 11.49
CA ARG A 90 1.39 -5.45 10.43
C ARG A 90 2.87 -5.85 10.48
N PHE A 91 3.70 -5.14 11.24
CA PHE A 91 5.10 -5.50 11.40
C PHE A 91 5.27 -6.64 12.42
N GLY A 92 6.09 -7.63 12.07
CA GLY A 92 6.43 -8.75 12.95
C GLY A 92 7.23 -8.32 14.19
N VAL A 93 7.31 -9.20 15.17
CA VAL A 93 7.96 -8.93 16.49
C VAL A 93 9.38 -8.40 16.34
N THR A 94 10.21 -9.05 15.51
CA THR A 94 11.61 -8.65 15.26
C THR A 94 11.71 -7.23 14.66
N HIS A 95 10.78 -6.87 13.79
CA HIS A 95 10.75 -5.53 13.20
C HIS A 95 10.33 -4.48 14.24
N LYS A 96 9.36 -4.81 15.10
CA LYS A 96 8.93 -3.93 16.19
C LYS A 96 10.04 -3.64 17.20
N GLU A 97 10.92 -4.60 17.47
CA GLU A 97 12.09 -4.37 18.32
C GLU A 97 13.09 -3.40 17.67
N LYS A 98 13.36 -3.57 16.38
CA LYS A 98 14.21 -2.63 15.65
C LYS A 98 13.61 -1.23 15.57
N ILE A 99 12.31 -1.13 15.32
CA ILE A 99 11.58 0.14 15.36
C ILE A 99 11.75 0.81 16.73
N LYS A 100 11.64 0.06 17.84
CA LYS A 100 11.89 0.59 19.19
C LYS A 100 13.29 1.16 19.36
N GLN A 101 14.31 0.49 18.80
CA GLN A 101 15.69 0.99 18.86
C GLN A 101 15.86 2.30 18.06
N MET A 102 15.20 2.45 16.93
CA MET A 102 15.21 3.68 16.12
C MET A 102 14.46 4.84 16.78
N LYS A 103 13.48 4.56 17.65
CA LYS A 103 12.67 5.57 18.35
C LYS A 103 13.44 6.37 19.42
N VAL A 104 14.66 6.00 19.72
CA VAL A 104 15.48 6.73 20.69
C VAL A 104 15.98 8.02 20.03
N ASN A 105 15.58 9.18 20.56
CA ASN A 105 15.91 10.53 20.07
C ASN A 105 15.35 10.87 18.66
N VAL A 106 14.29 10.21 18.24
CA VAL A 106 13.60 10.45 16.95
C VAL A 106 12.11 10.66 17.21
N ASP A 107 11.52 11.67 16.60
CA ASP A 107 10.07 11.85 16.61
C ASP A 107 9.39 10.72 15.83
N VAL A 108 8.28 10.20 16.37
CA VAL A 108 7.59 9.06 15.78
C VAL A 108 6.13 9.38 15.54
N LEU A 109 5.72 9.26 14.27
CA LEU A 109 4.33 9.32 13.85
C LEU A 109 3.86 7.93 13.43
N THR A 110 2.84 7.41 14.09
CA THR A 110 2.21 6.14 13.71
C THR A 110 0.84 6.43 13.10
N LEU A 111 0.60 5.86 11.92
CA LEU A 111 -0.68 5.95 11.20
C LEU A 111 -1.38 4.59 11.28
N THR A 112 -2.69 4.59 11.45
CA THR A 112 -3.50 3.37 11.39
C THR A 112 -4.96 3.68 11.11
N ALA A 113 -5.61 2.84 10.29
CA ALA A 113 -7.06 2.88 10.08
C ALA A 113 -7.81 2.09 11.16
N THR A 114 -7.14 1.10 11.79
CA THR A 114 -7.71 0.19 12.79
C THR A 114 -6.85 0.17 14.04
N PRO A 115 -7.00 1.15 14.96
CA PRO A 115 -6.17 1.22 16.15
C PRO A 115 -6.32 -0.04 17.01
N ILE A 116 -5.20 -0.67 17.36
CA ILE A 116 -5.22 -1.81 18.27
C ILE A 116 -5.55 -1.29 19.67
N PRO A 117 -6.31 -2.03 20.49
CA PRO A 117 -6.68 -1.63 21.85
C PRO A 117 -5.51 -1.13 22.70
N ARG A 118 -4.34 -1.75 22.55
CA ARG A 118 -3.12 -1.34 23.27
C ARG A 118 -2.62 0.05 22.86
N THR A 119 -2.58 0.34 21.56
CA THR A 119 -2.14 1.66 21.04
C THR A 119 -3.14 2.73 21.44
N LEU A 120 -4.43 2.44 21.33
CA LEU A 120 -5.50 3.32 21.78
C LEU A 120 -5.42 3.56 23.30
N HIS A 121 -5.20 2.50 24.08
CA HIS A 121 -5.04 2.62 25.53
C HIS A 121 -3.86 3.52 25.92
N MET A 122 -2.70 3.38 25.26
CA MET A 122 -1.53 4.23 25.51
C MET A 122 -1.79 5.71 25.19
N SER A 123 -2.64 5.99 24.20
CA SER A 123 -3.06 7.36 23.86
C SER A 123 -4.04 7.90 24.90
N LEU A 124 -5.02 7.09 25.33
CA LEU A 124 -6.01 7.48 26.32
C LEU A 124 -5.40 7.79 27.69
N ILE A 125 -4.30 7.15 28.07
CA ILE A 125 -3.58 7.44 29.32
C ILE A 125 -2.50 8.54 29.17
N GLY A 126 -2.47 9.24 28.03
CA GLY A 126 -1.60 10.41 27.83
C GLY A 126 -0.11 10.09 27.56
N ILE A 127 0.24 8.83 27.27
CA ILE A 127 1.61 8.45 26.91
C ILE A 127 1.97 8.87 25.48
N ARG A 128 0.94 9.02 24.62
CA ARG A 128 1.07 9.47 23.21
C ARG A 128 -0.05 10.43 22.87
N ASP A 129 0.32 11.48 22.16
CA ASP A 129 -0.67 12.36 21.52
C ASP A 129 -1.39 11.59 20.42
N MET A 130 -2.69 11.85 20.27
CA MET A 130 -3.53 11.22 19.26
C MET A 130 -4.36 12.27 18.52
N SER A 131 -4.36 12.15 17.19
CA SER A 131 -5.26 12.90 16.32
C SER A 131 -6.15 11.92 15.57
N VAL A 132 -7.44 12.24 15.47
CA VAL A 132 -8.43 11.44 14.74
C VAL A 132 -8.88 12.22 13.52
N LEU A 133 -8.86 11.58 12.36
CA LEU A 133 -9.43 12.12 11.12
C LEU A 133 -10.88 11.66 11.03
N GLU A 134 -11.82 12.54 11.36
CA GLU A 134 -13.26 12.21 11.44
C GLU A 134 -13.99 12.50 10.12
N GLU A 135 -13.50 13.48 9.35
CA GLU A 135 -14.13 13.90 8.11
C GLU A 135 -13.46 13.24 6.89
N PRO A 136 -14.27 12.66 5.97
CA PRO A 136 -13.74 12.17 4.70
C PRO A 136 -13.31 13.34 3.81
N PRO A 137 -12.45 13.11 2.79
CA PRO A 137 -12.14 14.11 1.77
C PRO A 137 -13.42 14.66 1.10
N MET A 138 -13.46 15.95 0.76
CA MET A 138 -14.66 16.62 0.23
C MET A 138 -15.20 16.00 -1.05
N ASP A 139 -14.35 15.37 -1.86
CA ASP A 139 -14.74 14.79 -3.15
C ASP A 139 -15.14 13.30 -3.05
N ARG A 140 -15.31 12.76 -1.84
CA ARG A 140 -15.65 11.36 -1.64
C ARG A 140 -17.16 11.12 -1.86
N VAL A 141 -17.49 10.44 -2.95
CA VAL A 141 -18.86 10.03 -3.25
C VAL A 141 -19.20 8.73 -2.50
N PRO A 142 -20.40 8.59 -1.89
CA PRO A 142 -20.82 7.33 -1.27
C PRO A 142 -20.87 6.19 -2.27
N ILE A 143 -20.47 4.99 -1.80
CA ILE A 143 -20.57 3.76 -2.60
C ILE A 143 -22.05 3.36 -2.72
N GLN A 144 -22.52 3.17 -3.96
CA GLN A 144 -23.83 2.58 -4.20
C GLN A 144 -23.73 1.05 -4.15
N THR A 145 -24.44 0.45 -3.20
CA THR A 145 -24.43 -1.00 -2.97
C THR A 145 -25.72 -1.63 -3.44
N TYR A 146 -25.61 -2.68 -4.24
CA TYR A 146 -26.73 -3.48 -4.74
C TYR A 146 -26.60 -4.90 -4.22
N VAL A 147 -27.70 -5.46 -3.69
CA VAL A 147 -27.80 -6.86 -3.26
C VAL A 147 -28.82 -7.56 -4.15
N MET A 148 -28.37 -8.53 -4.93
CA MET A 148 -29.21 -9.24 -5.89
C MET A 148 -28.74 -10.68 -6.09
N GLU A 149 -29.60 -11.52 -6.68
CA GLU A 149 -29.19 -12.86 -7.07
C GLU A 149 -28.11 -12.81 -8.16
N TYR A 150 -27.22 -13.81 -8.14
CA TYR A 150 -26.18 -13.94 -9.15
C TYR A 150 -26.76 -14.10 -10.55
N ASN A 151 -26.29 -13.31 -11.49
CA ASN A 151 -26.66 -13.38 -12.89
C ASN A 151 -25.47 -13.04 -13.79
N ASP A 152 -25.07 -13.95 -14.66
CA ASP A 152 -23.93 -13.78 -15.57
C ASP A 152 -24.08 -12.56 -16.50
N GLU A 153 -25.29 -12.25 -16.94
CA GLU A 153 -25.57 -11.10 -17.81
C GLU A 153 -25.34 -9.78 -17.08
N LEU A 154 -25.81 -9.67 -15.82
CA LEU A 154 -25.58 -8.48 -14.99
C LEU A 154 -24.12 -8.28 -14.67
N VAL A 155 -23.40 -9.36 -14.36
CA VAL A 155 -21.95 -9.31 -14.11
C VAL A 155 -21.21 -8.83 -15.35
N ARG A 156 -21.52 -9.39 -16.51
CA ARG A 156 -20.94 -8.99 -17.80
C ARG A 156 -21.21 -7.52 -18.11
N GLU A 157 -22.46 -7.08 -17.94
CA GLU A 157 -22.83 -5.68 -18.20
C GLU A 157 -22.10 -4.72 -17.25
N ALA A 158 -22.03 -5.04 -15.97
CA ALA A 158 -21.33 -4.23 -14.98
C ALA A 158 -19.84 -4.11 -15.29
N ILE A 159 -19.18 -5.23 -15.64
CA ILE A 159 -17.76 -5.22 -16.03
C ILE A 159 -17.57 -4.39 -17.30
N ASN A 160 -18.35 -4.64 -18.36
CA ASN A 160 -18.23 -3.92 -19.63
C ASN A 160 -18.45 -2.41 -19.46
N ARG A 161 -19.34 -1.99 -18.57
CA ARG A 161 -19.54 -0.58 -18.24
C ARG A 161 -18.29 0.05 -17.63
N GLU A 162 -17.57 -0.67 -16.78
CA GLU A 162 -16.29 -0.19 -16.22
C GLU A 162 -15.20 -0.13 -17.29
N LEU A 163 -15.09 -1.16 -18.13
CA LEU A 163 -14.12 -1.20 -19.23
C LEU A 163 -14.34 -0.07 -20.24
N ALA A 164 -15.60 0.26 -20.54
CA ALA A 164 -15.96 1.34 -21.48
C ALA A 164 -15.45 2.73 -21.03
N ARG A 165 -15.20 2.93 -19.73
CA ARG A 165 -14.60 4.15 -19.17
C ARG A 165 -13.12 4.01 -18.82
N ASN A 166 -12.45 2.94 -19.30
CA ASN A 166 -11.09 2.55 -18.93
C ASN A 166 -10.93 2.29 -17.42
N GLY A 167 -12.00 1.87 -16.75
CA GLY A 167 -11.99 1.47 -15.35
C GLY A 167 -11.55 0.02 -15.17
N GLN A 168 -11.25 -0.34 -13.93
CA GLN A 168 -10.86 -1.69 -13.52
C GLN A 168 -11.85 -2.24 -12.49
N VAL A 169 -11.87 -3.55 -12.32
CA VAL A 169 -12.84 -4.25 -11.48
C VAL A 169 -12.14 -5.14 -10.46
N TYR A 170 -12.55 -5.04 -9.20
CA TYR A 170 -12.31 -6.09 -8.21
C TYR A 170 -13.47 -7.07 -8.18
N TYR A 171 -13.16 -8.34 -8.35
CA TYR A 171 -14.09 -9.45 -8.16
C TYR A 171 -13.65 -10.28 -6.95
N VAL A 172 -14.33 -10.11 -5.81
CA VAL A 172 -13.98 -10.82 -4.56
C VAL A 172 -14.64 -12.18 -4.53
N TYR A 173 -13.81 -13.22 -4.43
CA TYR A 173 -14.23 -14.60 -4.35
C TYR A 173 -13.42 -15.38 -3.31
N ASN A 174 -14.03 -15.75 -2.19
CA ASN A 174 -13.30 -16.23 -1.02
C ASN A 174 -12.96 -17.74 -1.01
N LYS A 175 -13.17 -18.47 -2.12
CA LYS A 175 -12.82 -19.88 -2.23
C LYS A 175 -11.59 -20.07 -3.10
N VAL A 176 -10.43 -20.26 -2.46
CA VAL A 176 -9.13 -20.40 -3.17
C VAL A 176 -9.13 -21.57 -4.14
N ARG A 177 -9.82 -22.69 -3.82
CA ARG A 177 -9.82 -23.91 -4.65
C ARG A 177 -10.41 -23.67 -6.04
N ASP A 178 -11.44 -22.86 -6.12
CA ASP A 178 -12.26 -22.65 -7.32
C ASP A 178 -11.96 -21.30 -8.00
N ILE A 179 -10.99 -20.54 -7.49
CA ILE A 179 -10.71 -19.17 -7.98
C ILE A 179 -10.24 -19.18 -9.44
N ALA A 180 -9.48 -20.19 -9.83
CA ALA A 180 -9.02 -20.35 -11.21
C ALA A 180 -10.19 -20.63 -12.18
N ASP A 181 -11.16 -21.46 -11.76
CA ASP A 181 -12.34 -21.79 -12.56
C ASP A 181 -13.26 -20.56 -12.75
N ILE A 182 -13.47 -19.80 -11.66
CA ILE A 182 -14.21 -18.54 -11.74
C ILE A 182 -13.49 -17.53 -12.64
N THR A 183 -12.16 -17.47 -12.59
CA THR A 183 -11.37 -16.59 -13.45
C THR A 183 -11.53 -16.99 -14.93
N ALA A 184 -11.49 -18.27 -15.24
CA ALA A 184 -11.72 -18.78 -16.59
C ALA A 184 -13.14 -18.46 -17.07
N LYS A 185 -14.16 -18.69 -16.23
CA LYS A 185 -15.55 -18.34 -16.52
C LYS A 185 -15.71 -16.84 -16.81
N LEU A 186 -15.10 -15.98 -16.00
CA LEU A 186 -15.15 -14.54 -16.23
C LEU A 186 -14.41 -14.13 -17.52
N GLN A 187 -13.29 -14.77 -17.86
CA GLN A 187 -12.59 -14.52 -19.11
C GLN A 187 -13.45 -14.89 -20.34
N GLU A 188 -14.24 -15.97 -20.24
CA GLU A 188 -15.21 -16.34 -21.30
C GLU A 188 -16.38 -15.33 -21.38
N LEU A 189 -16.81 -14.81 -20.23
CA LEU A 189 -17.91 -13.86 -20.13
C LEU A 189 -17.55 -12.47 -20.70
N VAL A 190 -16.30 -12.05 -20.52
CA VAL A 190 -15.75 -10.77 -21.00
C VAL A 190 -14.45 -10.99 -21.78
N PRO A 191 -14.51 -11.51 -23.00
CA PRO A 191 -13.34 -11.95 -23.76
C PRO A 191 -12.36 -10.84 -24.10
N ASP A 192 -12.80 -9.60 -24.15
CA ASP A 192 -11.98 -8.43 -24.47
C ASP A 192 -11.21 -7.90 -23.23
N ALA A 193 -11.52 -8.41 -22.03
CA ALA A 193 -10.85 -8.01 -20.80
C ALA A 193 -9.65 -8.92 -20.47
N THR A 194 -8.64 -8.36 -19.85
CA THR A 194 -7.57 -9.12 -19.22
C THR A 194 -7.97 -9.49 -17.80
N VAL A 195 -8.31 -10.77 -17.57
CA VAL A 195 -8.72 -11.27 -16.25
C VAL A 195 -7.56 -12.01 -15.60
N ALA A 196 -7.29 -11.71 -14.34
CA ALA A 196 -6.29 -12.42 -13.54
C ALA A 196 -6.82 -12.71 -12.14
N PHE A 197 -6.18 -13.63 -11.41
CA PHE A 197 -6.57 -13.90 -10.02
C PHE A 197 -5.39 -13.78 -9.06
N ALA A 198 -5.72 -13.50 -7.80
CA ALA A 198 -4.76 -13.42 -6.70
C ALA A 198 -5.36 -13.93 -5.38
N HIS A 199 -4.57 -14.66 -4.58
CA HIS A 199 -5.00 -15.15 -3.27
C HIS A 199 -3.83 -15.27 -2.29
N GLY A 200 -4.11 -15.28 -0.99
CA GLY A 200 -3.10 -15.25 0.06
C GLY A 200 -2.20 -16.48 0.19
N GLN A 201 -2.48 -17.59 -0.55
CA GLN A 201 -1.63 -18.78 -0.59
C GLN A 201 -0.59 -18.73 -1.71
N MET A 202 -0.64 -17.73 -2.60
CA MET A 202 0.37 -17.50 -3.61
C MET A 202 1.70 -17.10 -2.98
N LYS A 203 2.80 -17.34 -3.72
CA LYS A 203 4.10 -16.80 -3.34
C LYS A 203 4.03 -15.26 -3.35
N GLU A 204 4.58 -14.64 -2.34
CA GLU A 204 4.56 -13.19 -2.16
C GLU A 204 5.06 -12.43 -3.40
N THR A 205 6.13 -12.94 -4.05
CA THR A 205 6.66 -12.34 -5.29
C THR A 205 5.71 -12.42 -6.48
N GLU A 206 4.90 -13.47 -6.57
CA GLU A 206 3.90 -13.63 -7.61
C GLU A 206 2.70 -12.71 -7.37
N LEU A 207 2.23 -12.66 -6.11
CA LEU A 207 1.17 -11.76 -5.68
C LEU A 207 1.55 -10.30 -5.96
N GLU A 208 2.75 -9.88 -5.57
CA GLU A 208 3.24 -8.53 -5.83
C GLU A 208 3.29 -8.22 -7.33
N ARG A 209 3.71 -9.17 -8.17
CA ARG A 209 3.74 -8.99 -9.63
C ARG A 209 2.35 -8.79 -10.22
N ILE A 210 1.37 -9.58 -9.79
CA ILE A 210 -0.02 -9.46 -10.25
C ILE A 210 -0.60 -8.11 -9.82
N MET A 211 -0.41 -7.74 -8.57
CA MET A 211 -0.88 -6.45 -8.04
C MET A 211 -0.24 -5.27 -8.75
N TYR A 212 1.07 -5.33 -9.02
CA TYR A 212 1.77 -4.30 -9.79
C TYR A 212 1.19 -4.12 -11.19
N ARG A 213 0.94 -5.23 -11.92
CA ARG A 213 0.29 -5.22 -13.24
C ARG A 213 -1.12 -4.66 -13.18
N PHE A 214 -1.87 -4.99 -12.13
CA PHE A 214 -3.22 -4.47 -11.93
C PHE A 214 -3.21 -2.95 -11.67
N ILE A 215 -2.34 -2.47 -10.80
CA ILE A 215 -2.20 -1.03 -10.52
C ILE A 215 -1.80 -0.24 -11.78
N ASN A 216 -0.97 -0.82 -12.66
CA ASN A 216 -0.57 -0.20 -13.91
C ASN A 216 -1.59 -0.33 -15.05
N GLY A 217 -2.77 -0.90 -14.78
CA GLY A 217 -3.83 -1.03 -15.79
C GLY A 217 -3.58 -2.12 -16.84
N GLU A 218 -2.64 -3.07 -16.59
CA GLU A 218 -2.40 -4.22 -17.48
C GLU A 218 -3.39 -5.37 -17.25
N ILE A 219 -4.16 -5.32 -16.18
CA ILE A 219 -5.20 -6.26 -15.81
C ILE A 219 -6.47 -5.46 -15.58
N ASP A 220 -7.53 -5.83 -16.24
CA ASP A 220 -8.82 -5.13 -16.18
C ASP A 220 -9.69 -5.64 -15.03
N VAL A 221 -9.71 -6.96 -14.82
CA VAL A 221 -10.49 -7.61 -13.76
C VAL A 221 -9.57 -8.45 -12.88
N LEU A 222 -9.51 -8.12 -11.60
CA LEU A 222 -8.78 -8.90 -10.62
C LEU A 222 -9.74 -9.71 -9.74
N VAL A 223 -9.72 -11.04 -9.91
CA VAL A 223 -10.42 -11.98 -9.04
C VAL A 223 -9.56 -12.23 -7.82
N SER A 224 -10.04 -11.91 -6.64
CA SER A 224 -9.24 -12.04 -5.42
C SER A 224 -10.01 -12.56 -4.23
N THR A 225 -9.33 -13.22 -3.32
CA THR A 225 -9.85 -13.40 -1.97
C THR A 225 -9.80 -12.06 -1.21
N THR A 226 -10.22 -12.03 0.04
CA THR A 226 -10.15 -10.83 0.91
C THR A 226 -8.72 -10.36 1.23
N ILE A 227 -7.76 -10.62 0.32
CA ILE A 227 -6.38 -10.14 0.41
C ILE A 227 -6.20 -8.71 -0.06
N ILE A 228 -7.27 -8.06 -0.56
CA ILE A 228 -7.22 -6.64 -0.93
C ILE A 228 -6.77 -5.86 0.30
N GLU A 229 -5.54 -5.38 0.24
CA GLU A 229 -4.92 -4.71 1.38
C GLU A 229 -5.59 -3.36 1.65
N THR A 230 -5.85 -3.09 2.91
CA THR A 230 -6.25 -1.76 3.35
C THR A 230 -5.14 -0.76 3.02
N GLY A 231 -5.53 0.40 2.51
CA GLY A 231 -4.60 1.48 2.19
C GLY A 231 -4.12 1.54 0.74
N LEU A 232 -4.45 0.53 -0.11
CA LEU A 232 -4.21 0.64 -1.55
C LEU A 232 -5.22 1.61 -2.16
N ASP A 233 -4.71 2.66 -2.79
CA ASP A 233 -5.51 3.59 -3.58
C ASP A 233 -5.33 3.25 -5.07
N ILE A 234 -6.38 2.68 -5.66
CA ILE A 234 -6.43 2.38 -7.09
C ILE A 234 -7.63 3.12 -7.66
N SER A 235 -7.40 4.35 -8.07
CA SER A 235 -8.44 5.29 -8.49
C SER A 235 -9.30 4.80 -9.65
N ASN A 236 -8.78 3.91 -10.49
CA ASN A 236 -9.53 3.32 -11.61
C ASN A 236 -10.46 2.17 -11.23
N VAL A 237 -10.37 1.65 -10.01
CA VAL A 237 -11.23 0.56 -9.54
C VAL A 237 -12.45 1.15 -8.85
N CYS A 238 -13.55 1.25 -9.57
CA CYS A 238 -14.80 1.78 -9.03
C CYS A 238 -15.91 0.72 -8.93
N LEU A 239 -15.68 -0.49 -9.41
CA LEU A 239 -16.59 -1.63 -9.23
C LEU A 239 -15.95 -2.68 -8.33
N LEU A 240 -16.63 -2.97 -7.22
CA LEU A 240 -16.34 -4.09 -6.36
C LEU A 240 -17.52 -5.07 -6.42
N TYR A 241 -17.28 -6.26 -6.96
CA TYR A 241 -18.24 -7.37 -6.92
C TYR A 241 -17.84 -8.35 -5.80
N THR A 242 -18.80 -8.85 -5.03
CA THR A 242 -18.58 -9.87 -4.00
C THR A 242 -19.58 -11.00 -4.16
N SER A 243 -19.13 -12.25 -4.11
CA SER A 243 -19.99 -13.46 -4.17
C SER A 243 -19.78 -14.34 -2.94
#